data_93ffcc9b6d2d0d96c7eb3c80bfbbb463
#
_entry.id   93ffcc9b6d2d0d96c7eb3c80bfbbb463
#
_cell.length_a   1.000
_cell.length_b   1.000
_cell.length_c   1.000
_cell.angle_alpha   90.00
_cell.angle_beta   90.00
_cell.angle_gamma   90.00
#
_symmetry.space_group_name_H-M   'P 1'
#
loop_
_entity.id
_entity.type
_entity.pdbx_description
1 polymer ?
#
loop_
_entity_poly.entity_id
_entity_poly.type
_entity_poly.pdbx_seq_one_letter_code
_entity_poly.pdbx_strand_id
1 'polypeptide(L)'
;RFAESPKQAHCFFEWVYFANVASTMDDRSVYLSRKQLGEELARLETISIDADTVVVPVPDTSKAAADAMAYRLSIPSVEGLIRNRYTGRTFIDGASSRRQKAESKYTPLREVLEGKRVILVEDSIVRSTTMKVLLGRMRSLGLAREIHVRIACPPIVAPCFYGIDMSTIDELFAPQFLRDGVLTEEAQADMAARLGADSLRYLPVESVARSIGFDASELCQACLTGRYPTPAGERLYEIALSHTAGGGSGRTYETTSAR
;
A
#
# COMPACT_ATOMS: atom_id res chain seq x y z
N ARG A 1 -11.11 -16.73 26.52
CA ARG A 1 -11.36 -17.48 25.26
C ARG A 1 -12.74 -18.08 25.33
N PHE A 2 -13.55 -17.83 24.31
CA PHE A 2 -14.92 -18.39 24.22
C PHE A 2 -14.94 -19.68 23.36
N ALA A 3 -13.93 -19.85 22.50
CA ALA A 3 -13.72 -21.04 21.69
C ALA A 3 -12.24 -21.14 21.30
N GLU A 4 -11.79 -22.33 20.95
CA GLU A 4 -10.49 -22.52 20.30
C GLU A 4 -10.69 -22.34 18.79
N SER A 5 -9.84 -21.51 18.16
CA SER A 5 -9.83 -21.41 16.72
C SER A 5 -9.04 -22.59 16.15
N PRO A 6 -9.60 -23.35 15.21
CA PRO A 6 -8.88 -24.47 14.58
C PRO A 6 -7.75 -23.99 13.65
N LYS A 7 -7.72 -22.70 13.31
CA LYS A 7 -6.75 -22.08 12.42
C LYS A 7 -6.39 -20.69 12.92
N GLN A 8 -5.10 -20.36 12.93
CA GLN A 8 -4.63 -19.00 13.09
C GLN A 8 -4.75 -18.26 11.76
N ALA A 9 -5.04 -16.97 11.80
CA ALA A 9 -5.11 -16.10 10.63
C ALA A 9 -4.75 -14.68 11.07
N HIS A 10 -3.45 -14.44 11.32
CA HIS A 10 -2.94 -13.14 11.73
C HIS A 10 -3.08 -12.13 10.57
N CYS A 11 -3.54 -10.93 10.85
CA CYS A 11 -3.66 -9.89 9.83
C CYS A 11 -2.26 -9.43 9.37
N PHE A 12 -1.85 -9.76 8.15
CA PHE A 12 -0.55 -9.33 7.62
C PHE A 12 -0.41 -7.80 7.56
N PHE A 13 -1.54 -7.09 7.36
CA PHE A 13 -1.55 -5.65 7.16
C PHE A 13 -1.19 -4.87 8.43
N GLU A 14 -1.28 -5.51 9.59
CA GLU A 14 -0.74 -4.96 10.83
C GLU A 14 0.79 -4.75 10.74
N TRP A 15 1.54 -5.75 10.27
CA TRP A 15 2.99 -5.62 10.10
C TRP A 15 3.36 -4.67 8.96
N VAL A 16 2.58 -4.65 7.89
CA VAL A 16 2.86 -3.78 6.74
C VAL A 16 2.58 -2.32 7.07
N TYR A 17 1.44 -2.02 7.70
CA TYR A 17 0.92 -0.65 7.82
C TYR A 17 0.47 -0.23 9.22
N PHE A 18 -0.47 -0.96 9.86
CA PHE A 18 -1.22 -0.42 11.01
C PHE A 18 -0.44 -0.36 12.31
N ALA A 19 0.33 -1.40 12.64
CA ALA A 19 1.03 -1.46 13.90
C ALA A 19 2.12 -0.38 14.01
N ASN A 20 2.35 0.08 15.24
CA ASN A 20 3.49 0.95 15.49
C ASN A 20 4.78 0.22 15.13
N VAL A 21 5.70 0.90 14.45
CA VAL A 21 6.96 0.33 13.96
C VAL A 21 7.82 -0.27 15.08
N ALA A 22 7.74 0.26 16.30
CA ALA A 22 8.49 -0.23 17.46
C ALA A 22 7.82 -1.43 18.17
N SER A 23 6.65 -1.87 17.69
CA SER A 23 5.92 -2.98 18.32
C SER A 23 6.49 -4.33 17.93
N THR A 24 6.33 -5.29 18.85
CA THR A 24 6.47 -6.73 18.61
C THR A 24 5.09 -7.36 18.79
N MET A 25 4.62 -8.10 17.80
CA MET A 25 3.32 -8.78 17.81
C MET A 25 3.57 -10.25 17.49
N ASP A 26 2.98 -11.16 18.25
CA ASP A 26 3.14 -12.60 18.08
C ASP A 26 4.63 -13.00 17.85
N ASP A 27 5.51 -12.45 18.69
CA ASP A 27 6.97 -12.61 18.65
C ASP A 27 7.66 -12.16 17.34
N ARG A 28 7.00 -11.32 16.54
CA ARG A 28 7.52 -10.74 15.31
C ARG A 28 7.62 -9.22 15.41
N SER A 29 8.81 -8.71 15.19
CA SER A 29 9.07 -7.26 15.16
C SER A 29 8.48 -6.62 13.92
N VAL A 30 7.65 -5.59 14.09
CA VAL A 30 7.10 -4.80 12.98
C VAL A 30 8.21 -4.12 12.18
N TYR A 31 9.23 -3.57 12.87
CA TYR A 31 10.38 -2.95 12.20
C TYR A 31 11.13 -3.94 11.31
N LEU A 32 11.45 -5.13 11.84
CA LEU A 32 12.19 -6.15 11.07
C LEU A 32 11.36 -6.67 9.89
N SER A 33 10.06 -6.83 10.06
CA SER A 33 9.17 -7.22 8.96
C SER A 33 9.18 -6.17 7.84
N ARG A 34 9.03 -4.88 8.16
CA ARG A 34 9.10 -3.81 7.16
C ARG A 34 10.48 -3.68 6.52
N LYS A 35 11.55 -3.88 7.28
CA LYS A 35 12.91 -3.96 6.75
C LYS A 35 13.03 -5.07 5.71
N GLN A 36 12.54 -6.28 6.01
CA GLN A 36 12.56 -7.42 5.10
C GLN A 36 11.74 -7.16 3.82
N LEU A 37 10.58 -6.50 3.92
CA LEU A 37 9.80 -6.09 2.74
C LEU A 37 10.64 -5.19 1.81
N GLY A 38 11.42 -4.27 2.37
CA GLY A 38 12.33 -3.43 1.59
C GLY A 38 13.47 -4.22 0.94
N GLU A 39 14.01 -5.23 1.63
CA GLU A 39 15.01 -6.13 1.06
C GLU A 39 14.43 -6.98 -0.09
N GLU A 40 13.17 -7.41 0.03
CA GLU A 40 12.45 -8.09 -1.07
C GLU A 40 12.24 -7.16 -2.26
N LEU A 41 11.86 -5.88 -2.05
CA LEU A 41 11.77 -4.89 -3.13
C LEU A 41 13.09 -4.71 -3.85
N ALA A 42 14.20 -4.64 -3.12
CA ALA A 42 15.52 -4.50 -3.72
C ALA A 42 15.92 -5.70 -4.61
N ARG A 43 15.50 -6.91 -4.24
CA ARG A 43 15.76 -8.11 -5.08
C ARG A 43 14.99 -8.09 -6.41
N LEU A 44 13.85 -7.41 -6.43
CA LEU A 44 12.99 -7.32 -7.62
C LEU A 44 13.29 -6.07 -8.47
N GLU A 45 14.23 -5.23 -8.04
CA GLU A 45 14.54 -4.00 -8.73
C GLU A 45 15.29 -4.27 -10.05
N THR A 46 14.85 -3.59 -11.11
CA THR A 46 15.38 -3.77 -12.46
C THR A 46 15.76 -2.47 -13.17
N ILE A 47 15.48 -1.31 -12.52
CA ILE A 47 15.87 -0.04 -13.14
C ILE A 47 17.39 0.13 -13.10
N SER A 48 17.93 0.82 -14.11
CA SER A 48 19.33 1.22 -14.11
C SER A 48 19.58 2.25 -13.00
N ILE A 49 20.54 1.97 -12.14
CA ILE A 49 20.98 2.86 -11.07
C ILE A 49 22.10 3.74 -11.60
N ASP A 50 21.99 5.05 -11.38
CA ASP A 50 23.04 6.05 -11.69
C ASP A 50 23.36 6.90 -10.45
N ALA A 51 24.30 7.85 -10.59
CA ALA A 51 24.72 8.71 -9.50
C ALA A 51 23.60 9.65 -8.98
N ASP A 52 22.55 9.85 -9.76
CA ASP A 52 21.39 10.67 -9.40
C ASP A 52 20.21 9.85 -8.90
N THR A 53 20.37 8.54 -8.75
CA THR A 53 19.32 7.65 -8.22
C THR A 53 19.30 7.71 -6.71
N VAL A 54 18.10 7.95 -6.14
CA VAL A 54 17.87 8.00 -4.69
C VAL A 54 16.60 7.24 -4.31
N VAL A 55 16.58 6.68 -3.11
CA VAL A 55 15.37 6.11 -2.51
C VAL A 55 14.71 7.16 -1.62
N VAL A 56 13.40 7.32 -1.78
CA VAL A 56 12.58 8.25 -0.98
C VAL A 56 11.44 7.48 -0.33
N PRO A 57 11.34 7.43 1.00
CA PRO A 57 10.17 6.89 1.67
C PRO A 57 8.97 7.83 1.58
N VAL A 58 7.77 7.28 1.44
CA VAL A 58 6.56 8.03 1.80
C VAL A 58 6.42 7.97 3.33
N PRO A 59 6.52 9.10 4.04
CA PRO A 59 6.54 9.10 5.51
C PRO A 59 5.17 8.69 6.11
N ASP A 60 5.12 8.02 7.26
CA ASP A 60 6.23 7.55 8.10
C ASP A 60 6.44 6.03 7.98
N THR A 61 5.41 5.30 7.49
CA THR A 61 5.32 3.83 7.53
C THR A 61 6.32 3.12 6.63
N SER A 62 6.67 3.74 5.49
CA SER A 62 7.55 3.14 4.48
C SER A 62 9.05 3.31 4.78
N LYS A 63 9.41 4.07 5.84
CA LYS A 63 10.81 4.42 6.10
C LYS A 63 11.71 3.21 6.28
N ALA A 64 11.31 2.23 7.09
CA ALA A 64 12.12 1.04 7.34
C ALA A 64 12.35 0.21 6.06
N ALA A 65 11.35 0.11 5.19
CA ALA A 65 11.46 -0.58 3.91
C ALA A 65 12.35 0.20 2.93
N ALA A 66 12.18 1.51 2.83
CA ALA A 66 12.99 2.37 1.96
C ALA A 66 14.48 2.35 2.35
N ASP A 67 14.77 2.48 3.65
CA ASP A 67 16.15 2.44 4.14
C ASP A 67 16.83 1.09 3.86
N ALA A 68 16.09 -0.01 4.04
CA ALA A 68 16.58 -1.35 3.74
C ALA A 68 16.81 -1.58 2.23
N MET A 69 15.88 -1.10 1.39
CA MET A 69 16.02 -1.15 -0.05
C MET A 69 17.25 -0.35 -0.52
N ALA A 70 17.40 0.88 -0.04
CA ALA A 70 18.53 1.74 -0.36
C ALA A 70 19.87 1.10 0.03
N TYR A 71 19.94 0.54 1.23
CA TYR A 71 21.13 -0.17 1.71
C TYR A 71 21.52 -1.35 0.80
N ARG A 72 20.52 -2.16 0.39
CA ARG A 72 20.74 -3.31 -0.51
C ARG A 72 21.18 -2.90 -1.91
N LEU A 73 20.66 -1.77 -2.41
CA LEU A 73 21.02 -1.23 -3.72
C LEU A 73 22.29 -0.36 -3.69
N SER A 74 22.87 -0.11 -2.51
CA SER A 74 24.03 0.76 -2.31
C SER A 74 23.84 2.19 -2.86
N ILE A 75 22.62 2.74 -2.67
CA ILE A 75 22.26 4.11 -3.06
C ILE A 75 21.71 4.88 -1.86
N PRO A 76 21.70 6.23 -1.90
CA PRO A 76 21.19 7.03 -0.78
C PRO A 76 19.70 6.83 -0.52
N SER A 77 19.33 6.70 0.77
CA SER A 77 17.98 6.95 1.26
C SER A 77 17.90 8.40 1.74
N VAL A 78 16.94 9.15 1.22
CA VAL A 78 16.84 10.60 1.49
C VAL A 78 15.41 11.01 1.85
N GLU A 79 15.26 12.01 2.72
CA GLU A 79 13.97 12.60 3.05
C GLU A 79 13.53 13.59 1.95
N GLY A 80 13.06 13.08 0.81
CA GLY A 80 12.54 13.90 -0.28
C GLY A 80 11.12 14.40 -0.06
N LEU A 81 10.42 13.86 0.94
CA LEU A 81 9.05 14.18 1.32
C LEU A 81 8.95 14.46 2.81
N ILE A 82 8.40 15.59 3.17
CA ILE A 82 8.11 15.93 4.57
C ILE A 82 6.62 15.83 4.82
N ARG A 83 6.25 15.08 5.86
CA ARG A 83 4.86 15.01 6.33
C ARG A 83 4.48 16.28 7.07
N ASN A 84 3.39 16.91 6.66
CA ASN A 84 2.82 18.03 7.39
C ASN A 84 2.13 17.53 8.65
N ARG A 85 2.74 17.77 9.81
CA ARG A 85 2.23 17.37 11.13
C ARG A 85 1.04 18.22 11.62
N TYR A 86 0.80 19.37 10.99
CA TYR A 86 -0.28 20.30 11.35
C TYR A 86 -1.59 20.00 10.62
N THR A 87 -1.58 19.15 9.59
CA THR A 87 -2.83 18.65 8.99
C THR A 87 -3.44 17.61 9.92
N GLY A 88 -4.43 18.01 10.71
CA GLY A 88 -5.14 17.15 11.65
C GLY A 88 -5.87 15.99 10.93
N ARG A 89 -6.14 14.90 11.68
CA ARG A 89 -7.07 13.84 11.27
C ARG A 89 -8.49 14.38 11.33
N THR A 90 -8.97 15.01 10.27
CA THR A 90 -10.37 15.41 10.17
C THR A 90 -11.18 14.29 9.55
N PHE A 91 -12.04 13.68 10.34
CA PHE A 91 -12.84 12.51 9.98
C PHE A 91 -14.10 12.81 9.16
N ILE A 92 -14.45 14.05 8.90
CA ILE A 92 -15.74 14.41 8.27
C ILE A 92 -15.51 15.45 7.20
N ASP A 93 -15.42 15.05 5.91
CA ASP A 93 -15.54 16.00 4.80
C ASP A 93 -15.73 15.30 3.43
N GLY A 94 -16.49 15.93 2.52
CA GLY A 94 -16.80 15.43 1.18
C GLY A 94 -15.61 15.33 0.22
N ALA A 95 -15.85 14.88 -1.01
CA ALA A 95 -14.82 14.53 -2.00
C ALA A 95 -13.84 15.67 -2.36
N SER A 96 -14.27 16.94 -2.34
CA SER A 96 -13.41 18.11 -2.58
C SER A 96 -12.35 18.30 -1.49
N SER A 97 -12.69 17.98 -0.24
CA SER A 97 -11.76 18.07 0.88
C SER A 97 -10.70 16.97 0.88
N ARG A 98 -10.99 15.78 0.30
CA ARG A 98 -10.01 14.69 0.20
C ARG A 98 -8.81 15.09 -0.68
N ARG A 99 -9.03 15.80 -1.78
CA ARG A 99 -7.96 16.28 -2.64
C ARG A 99 -7.10 17.33 -1.95
N GLN A 100 -7.71 18.33 -1.33
CA GLN A 100 -6.99 19.36 -0.55
C GLN A 100 -6.19 18.76 0.61
N LYS A 101 -6.75 17.74 1.29
CA LYS A 101 -6.03 17.01 2.35
C LYS A 101 -4.86 16.21 1.81
N ALA A 102 -5.00 15.55 0.65
CA ALA A 102 -3.90 14.86 -0.01
C ALA A 102 -2.79 15.85 -0.43
N GLU A 103 -3.16 17.02 -0.93
CA GLU A 103 -2.23 18.10 -1.29
C GLU A 103 -1.45 18.65 -0.10
N SER A 104 -2.08 18.76 1.06
CA SER A 104 -1.44 19.29 2.27
C SER A 104 -0.68 18.25 3.09
N LYS A 105 -0.85 16.96 2.82
CA LYS A 105 -0.30 15.87 3.63
C LYS A 105 1.23 15.77 3.55
N TYR A 106 1.78 15.95 2.35
CA TYR A 106 3.22 15.84 2.10
C TYR A 106 3.74 17.05 1.33
N THR A 107 4.94 17.50 1.67
CA THR A 107 5.66 18.56 0.98
C THR A 107 6.91 17.98 0.35
N PRO A 108 7.05 17.98 -1.01
CA PRO A 108 8.29 17.61 -1.68
C PRO A 108 9.38 18.64 -1.40
N LEU A 109 10.58 18.17 -1.14
CA LEU A 109 11.77 19.02 -0.99
C LEU A 109 12.49 19.13 -2.34
N ARG A 110 12.43 20.31 -2.95
CA ARG A 110 13.06 20.57 -4.24
C ARG A 110 14.56 20.35 -4.19
N GLU A 111 15.20 20.81 -3.14
CA GLU A 111 16.65 20.71 -2.92
C GLU A 111 17.18 19.27 -2.94
N VAL A 112 16.28 18.32 -2.64
CA VAL A 112 16.58 16.89 -2.58
C VAL A 112 16.20 16.17 -3.87
N LEU A 113 15.14 16.60 -4.54
CA LEU A 113 14.49 15.87 -5.64
C LEU A 113 14.87 16.37 -7.03
N GLU A 114 15.30 17.64 -7.17
CA GLU A 114 15.56 18.26 -8.47
C GLU A 114 16.58 17.48 -9.30
N GLY A 115 16.16 17.05 -10.49
CA GLY A 115 16.98 16.28 -11.41
C GLY A 115 17.20 14.81 -11.04
N LYS A 116 16.70 14.34 -9.88
CA LYS A 116 16.93 12.98 -9.41
C LYS A 116 16.01 11.95 -10.09
N ARG A 117 16.54 10.73 -10.24
CA ARG A 117 15.77 9.50 -10.45
C ARG A 117 15.36 8.98 -9.08
N VAL A 118 14.08 9.01 -8.80
CA VAL A 118 13.53 8.69 -7.48
C VAL A 118 12.92 7.28 -7.50
N ILE A 119 13.39 6.40 -6.61
CA ILE A 119 12.69 5.19 -6.21
C ILE A 119 11.81 5.56 -5.01
N LEU A 120 10.52 5.77 -5.25
CA LEU A 120 9.56 6.12 -4.21
C LEU A 120 9.01 4.84 -3.57
N VAL A 121 9.29 4.63 -2.29
CA VAL A 121 8.79 3.47 -1.55
C VAL A 121 7.54 3.83 -0.74
N GLU A 122 6.46 3.08 -0.95
CA GLU A 122 5.21 3.18 -0.20
C GLU A 122 4.85 1.82 0.41
N ASP A 123 4.12 1.82 1.51
CA ASP A 123 3.65 0.58 2.14
C ASP A 123 2.56 -0.12 1.33
N SER A 124 1.58 0.61 0.86
CA SER A 124 0.42 0.06 0.13
C SER A 124 -0.31 1.12 -0.70
N ILE A 125 -1.00 0.71 -1.75
CA ILE A 125 -1.96 1.54 -2.48
C ILE A 125 -3.35 0.92 -2.36
N VAL A 126 -4.23 1.58 -1.60
CA VAL A 126 -5.65 1.21 -1.53
C VAL A 126 -6.44 2.00 -2.57
N ARG A 127 -6.31 3.33 -2.54
CA ARG A 127 -6.91 4.27 -3.51
C ARG A 127 -5.82 5.07 -4.22
N SER A 128 -6.05 5.42 -5.48
CA SER A 128 -5.05 6.14 -6.29
C SER A 128 -4.92 7.64 -5.95
N THR A 129 -5.90 8.24 -5.29
CA THR A 129 -6.00 9.71 -5.15
C THR A 129 -4.79 10.33 -4.47
N THR A 130 -4.37 9.80 -3.32
CA THR A 130 -3.23 10.33 -2.57
C THR A 130 -1.93 10.20 -3.37
N MET A 131 -1.71 9.03 -3.99
CA MET A 131 -0.50 8.78 -4.78
C MET A 131 -0.44 9.68 -6.01
N LYS A 132 -1.52 9.85 -6.75
CA LYS A 132 -1.57 10.77 -7.91
C LYS A 132 -1.20 12.20 -7.55
N VAL A 133 -1.79 12.71 -6.46
CA VAL A 133 -1.51 14.07 -5.98
C VAL A 133 -0.04 14.19 -5.58
N LEU A 134 0.47 13.20 -4.87
CA LEU A 134 1.87 13.16 -4.43
C LEU A 134 2.84 13.18 -5.62
N LEU A 135 2.66 12.29 -6.59
CA LEU A 135 3.53 12.21 -7.77
C LEU A 135 3.46 13.49 -8.61
N GLY A 136 2.27 14.07 -8.80
CA GLY A 136 2.11 15.35 -9.48
C GLY A 136 2.90 16.47 -8.80
N ARG A 137 2.91 16.52 -7.47
CA ARG A 137 3.69 17.51 -6.70
C ARG A 137 5.20 17.24 -6.73
N MET A 138 5.62 15.98 -6.70
CA MET A 138 7.04 15.64 -6.84
C MET A 138 7.59 16.06 -8.18
N ARG A 139 6.78 16.00 -9.26
CA ARG A 139 7.17 16.51 -10.57
C ARG A 139 7.14 18.04 -10.65
N SER A 140 6.05 18.66 -10.20
CA SER A 140 5.87 20.11 -10.39
C SER A 140 6.63 20.98 -9.38
N LEU A 141 6.76 20.53 -8.14
CA LEU A 141 7.42 21.27 -7.06
C LEU A 141 8.79 20.71 -6.74
N GLY A 142 8.92 19.38 -6.70
CA GLY A 142 10.17 18.69 -6.41
C GLY A 142 11.09 18.59 -7.63
N LEU A 143 10.57 18.75 -8.85
CA LEU A 143 11.30 18.66 -10.12
C LEU A 143 12.08 17.34 -10.29
N ALA A 144 11.56 16.25 -9.76
CA ALA A 144 12.11 14.91 -9.97
C ALA A 144 12.12 14.57 -11.47
N ARG A 145 13.27 14.07 -11.95
CA ARG A 145 13.46 13.66 -13.35
C ARG A 145 12.63 12.43 -13.70
N GLU A 146 12.73 11.42 -12.85
CA GLU A 146 12.01 10.15 -12.97
C GLU A 146 11.48 9.74 -11.61
N ILE A 147 10.32 9.05 -11.57
CA ILE A 147 9.71 8.55 -10.34
C ILE A 147 9.26 7.11 -10.55
N HIS A 148 9.94 6.18 -9.90
CA HIS A 148 9.67 4.75 -9.91
C HIS A 148 9.05 4.33 -8.59
N VAL A 149 7.77 3.97 -8.60
CA VAL A 149 7.02 3.61 -7.38
C VAL A 149 7.24 2.15 -7.04
N ARG A 150 7.56 1.87 -5.77
CA ARG A 150 7.78 0.52 -5.23
C ARG A 150 6.90 0.32 -4.01
N ILE A 151 6.00 -0.65 -4.09
CA ILE A 151 5.00 -0.91 -3.06
C ILE A 151 5.42 -2.13 -2.24
N ALA A 152 5.63 -1.92 -0.94
CA ALA A 152 6.04 -2.96 0.00
C ALA A 152 4.89 -3.91 0.41
N CYS A 153 3.89 -4.02 -0.44
CA CYS A 153 2.69 -4.84 -0.27
C CYS A 153 2.26 -5.34 -1.65
N PRO A 154 1.61 -6.49 -1.76
CA PRO A 154 0.89 -6.88 -2.97
C PRO A 154 -0.31 -5.97 -3.25
N PRO A 155 -0.89 -6.00 -4.46
CA PRO A 155 -2.11 -5.25 -4.76
C PRO A 155 -3.25 -5.60 -3.80
N ILE A 156 -3.94 -4.58 -3.30
CA ILE A 156 -5.17 -4.77 -2.52
C ILE A 156 -6.32 -4.96 -3.50
N VAL A 157 -6.96 -6.14 -3.46
CA VAL A 157 -7.97 -6.54 -4.44
C VAL A 157 -9.37 -6.74 -3.84
N ALA A 158 -9.47 -6.84 -2.51
CA ALA A 158 -10.74 -7.08 -1.83
C ALA A 158 -10.84 -6.25 -0.53
N PRO A 159 -12.06 -5.93 -0.06
CA PRO A 159 -12.27 -5.20 1.20
C PRO A 159 -11.91 -6.07 2.41
N CYS A 160 -11.81 -5.46 3.59
CA CYS A 160 -11.65 -6.17 4.86
C CYS A 160 -12.97 -6.23 5.62
N PHE A 161 -13.33 -7.42 6.17
CA PHE A 161 -14.49 -7.62 7.02
C PHE A 161 -14.11 -7.94 8.48
N TYR A 162 -12.84 -7.77 8.85
CA TYR A 162 -12.30 -8.16 10.16
C TYR A 162 -11.76 -6.97 10.97
N GLY A 163 -12.27 -5.75 10.69
CA GLY A 163 -12.01 -4.57 11.50
C GLY A 163 -11.07 -3.54 10.89
N ILE A 164 -10.41 -3.81 9.78
CA ILE A 164 -9.66 -2.80 9.04
C ILE A 164 -10.64 -1.98 8.21
N ASP A 165 -10.67 -0.65 8.42
CA ASP A 165 -11.46 0.27 7.60
C ASP A 165 -10.85 0.41 6.21
N MET A 166 -11.26 -0.48 5.33
CA MET A 166 -10.81 -0.53 3.94
C MET A 166 -11.91 -0.09 2.98
N SER A 167 -11.51 0.39 1.82
CA SER A 167 -12.40 0.84 0.75
C SER A 167 -13.36 -0.25 0.27
N THR A 168 -14.48 0.17 -0.28
CA THR A 168 -15.37 -0.70 -1.07
C THR A 168 -14.66 -1.18 -2.35
N ILE A 169 -15.13 -2.24 -2.98
CA ILE A 169 -14.48 -2.86 -4.16
C ILE A 169 -14.29 -1.84 -5.30
N ASP A 170 -15.29 -1.01 -5.54
CA ASP A 170 -15.30 0.01 -6.58
C ASP A 170 -14.30 1.16 -6.33
N GLU A 171 -13.92 1.41 -5.07
CA GLU A 171 -12.93 2.40 -4.70
C GLU A 171 -11.48 1.85 -4.73
N LEU A 172 -11.29 0.54 -4.80
CA LEU A 172 -9.97 -0.08 -4.86
C LEU A 172 -9.28 0.22 -6.19
N PHE A 173 -7.98 0.54 -6.11
CA PHE A 173 -7.20 0.91 -7.28
C PHE A 173 -6.83 -0.29 -8.15
N ALA A 174 -6.25 -1.32 -7.55
CA ALA A 174 -5.66 -2.44 -8.29
C ALA A 174 -6.67 -3.27 -9.10
N PRO A 175 -7.89 -3.59 -8.61
CA PRO A 175 -8.85 -4.41 -9.39
C PRO A 175 -9.22 -3.83 -10.75
N GLN A 176 -9.08 -2.51 -10.94
CA GLN A 176 -9.41 -1.84 -12.21
C GLN A 176 -8.46 -2.23 -13.36
N PHE A 177 -7.31 -2.83 -13.05
CA PHE A 177 -6.24 -3.16 -14.01
C PHE A 177 -5.97 -4.66 -14.10
N LEU A 178 -6.42 -5.44 -13.11
CA LEU A 178 -6.17 -6.87 -13.08
C LEU A 178 -7.13 -7.60 -14.02
N ARG A 179 -6.60 -8.46 -14.89
CA ARG A 179 -7.37 -9.40 -15.69
C ARG A 179 -7.33 -10.77 -15.00
N ASP A 180 -8.49 -11.33 -14.72
CA ASP A 180 -8.61 -12.61 -13.99
C ASP A 180 -7.86 -12.65 -12.64
N GLY A 181 -7.73 -11.49 -11.99
CA GLY A 181 -7.02 -11.36 -10.72
C GLY A 181 -5.49 -11.42 -10.82
N VAL A 182 -4.92 -11.48 -12.04
CA VAL A 182 -3.47 -11.63 -12.26
C VAL A 182 -2.79 -10.27 -12.42
N LEU A 183 -1.74 -10.05 -11.64
CA LEU A 183 -0.86 -8.88 -11.78
C LEU A 183 0.21 -9.14 -12.84
N THR A 184 0.02 -8.60 -14.03
CA THR A 184 1.01 -8.67 -15.13
C THR A 184 1.93 -7.45 -15.14
N GLU A 185 3.03 -7.51 -15.90
CA GLU A 185 3.88 -6.33 -16.12
C GLU A 185 3.13 -5.22 -16.86
N GLU A 186 2.27 -5.59 -17.82
CA GLU A 186 1.39 -4.64 -18.53
C GLU A 186 0.45 -3.92 -17.56
N ALA A 187 -0.22 -4.66 -16.67
CA ALA A 187 -1.08 -4.07 -15.65
C ALA A 187 -0.32 -3.10 -14.74
N GLN A 188 0.91 -3.43 -14.35
CA GLN A 188 1.74 -2.53 -13.55
C GLN A 188 2.16 -1.28 -14.35
N ALA A 189 2.44 -1.41 -15.64
CA ALA A 189 2.72 -0.28 -16.52
C ALA A 189 1.50 0.64 -16.67
N ASP A 190 0.30 0.09 -16.86
CA ASP A 190 -0.95 0.86 -16.94
C ASP A 190 -1.26 1.58 -15.61
N MET A 191 -1.04 0.90 -14.48
CA MET A 191 -1.16 1.51 -13.14
C MET A 191 -0.16 2.66 -12.97
N ALA A 192 1.09 2.50 -13.40
CA ALA A 192 2.11 3.53 -13.35
C ALA A 192 1.70 4.75 -14.16
N ALA A 193 1.29 4.55 -15.41
CA ALA A 193 0.78 5.62 -16.29
C ALA A 193 -0.42 6.33 -15.67
N ARG A 194 -1.36 5.58 -15.10
CA ARG A 194 -2.55 6.12 -14.43
C ARG A 194 -2.22 6.99 -13.23
N LEU A 195 -1.13 6.68 -12.51
CA LEU A 195 -0.64 7.44 -11.35
C LEU A 195 0.25 8.62 -11.75
N GLY A 196 0.86 8.61 -12.93
CA GLY A 196 1.86 9.57 -13.39
C GLY A 196 3.29 9.19 -12.95
N ALA A 197 3.55 7.91 -12.71
CA ALA A 197 4.87 7.34 -12.45
C ALA A 197 5.53 6.82 -13.73
N ASP A 198 6.86 6.71 -13.73
CA ASP A 198 7.62 6.12 -14.84
C ASP A 198 7.60 4.59 -14.78
N SER A 199 7.48 4.01 -13.58
CA SER A 199 7.19 2.59 -13.37
C SER A 199 6.55 2.35 -12.01
N LEU A 200 5.84 1.22 -11.89
CA LEU A 200 5.26 0.74 -10.65
C LEU A 200 5.58 -0.75 -10.50
N ARG A 201 5.97 -1.16 -9.28
CA ARG A 201 6.09 -2.57 -8.90
C ARG A 201 5.51 -2.82 -7.52
N TYR A 202 4.77 -3.91 -7.41
CA TYR A 202 4.28 -4.45 -6.15
C TYR A 202 5.13 -5.64 -5.73
N LEU A 203 5.18 -5.92 -4.43
CA LEU A 203 5.68 -7.20 -3.95
C LEU A 203 4.70 -8.33 -4.28
N PRO A 204 5.19 -9.55 -4.58
CA PRO A 204 4.36 -10.76 -4.66
C PRO A 204 3.80 -11.13 -3.27
N VAL A 205 2.67 -11.84 -3.26
CA VAL A 205 1.99 -12.26 -2.01
C VAL A 205 2.92 -13.11 -1.12
N GLU A 206 3.72 -13.97 -1.72
CA GLU A 206 4.64 -14.87 -1.03
C GLU A 206 5.76 -14.12 -0.27
N SER A 207 6.13 -12.93 -0.74
CA SER A 207 7.15 -12.10 -0.08
C SER A 207 6.69 -11.59 1.27
N VAL A 208 5.38 -11.38 1.47
CA VAL A 208 4.82 -10.87 2.72
C VAL A 208 5.01 -11.88 3.85
N ALA A 209 4.63 -13.13 3.63
CA ALA A 209 4.75 -14.20 4.62
C ALA A 209 6.22 -14.38 5.04
N ARG A 210 7.14 -14.46 4.05
CA ARG A 210 8.58 -14.54 4.31
C ARG A 210 9.10 -13.37 5.13
N SER A 211 8.66 -12.15 4.80
CA SER A 211 9.13 -10.93 5.47
C SER A 211 8.66 -10.82 6.92
N ILE A 212 7.47 -11.32 7.23
CA ILE A 212 6.94 -11.34 8.59
C ILE A 212 7.53 -12.52 9.38
N GLY A 213 7.85 -13.63 8.71
CA GLY A 213 8.34 -14.85 9.32
C GLY A 213 7.22 -15.77 9.83
N PHE A 214 6.09 -15.76 9.17
CA PHE A 214 4.99 -16.71 9.34
C PHE A 214 4.88 -17.63 8.12
N ASP A 215 4.28 -18.80 8.32
CA ASP A 215 3.75 -19.57 7.19
C ASP A 215 2.58 -18.79 6.55
N ALA A 216 2.47 -18.84 5.23
CA ALA A 216 1.38 -18.16 4.52
C ALA A 216 -0.02 -18.62 4.99
N SER A 217 -0.14 -19.87 5.46
CA SER A 217 -1.36 -20.45 5.98
C SER A 217 -1.79 -19.88 7.35
N GLU A 218 -0.87 -19.23 8.07
CA GLU A 218 -1.12 -18.59 9.37
C GLU A 218 -1.51 -17.12 9.21
N LEU A 219 -1.45 -16.57 7.99
CA LEU A 219 -1.81 -15.18 7.72
C LEU A 219 -3.20 -15.04 7.12
N CYS A 220 -3.96 -14.05 7.57
CA CYS A 220 -5.11 -13.54 6.85
C CYS A 220 -4.61 -12.65 5.70
N GLN A 221 -4.78 -13.10 4.48
CA GLN A 221 -4.44 -12.41 3.25
C GLN A 221 -5.67 -12.14 2.39
N ALA A 222 -6.86 -12.07 3.00
CA ALA A 222 -8.13 -11.94 2.30
C ALA A 222 -8.18 -10.73 1.36
N CYS A 223 -7.68 -9.58 1.81
CA CYS A 223 -7.65 -8.37 0.98
C CYS A 223 -6.66 -8.41 -0.19
N LEU A 224 -5.73 -9.40 -0.21
CA LEU A 224 -4.81 -9.63 -1.32
C LEU A 224 -5.29 -10.72 -2.29
N THR A 225 -6.11 -11.65 -1.82
CA THR A 225 -6.45 -12.88 -2.56
C THR A 225 -7.95 -13.04 -2.82
N GLY A 226 -8.80 -12.27 -2.15
CA GLY A 226 -10.24 -12.46 -2.15
C GLY A 226 -10.71 -13.73 -1.44
N ARG A 227 -9.83 -14.44 -0.71
CA ARG A 227 -10.14 -15.66 0.05
C ARG A 227 -10.16 -15.37 1.54
N TYR A 228 -11.29 -15.52 2.16
CA TYR A 228 -11.47 -15.17 3.57
C TYR A 228 -11.29 -16.39 4.49
N PRO A 229 -10.65 -16.23 5.67
CA PRO A 229 -10.38 -17.35 6.58
C PRO A 229 -11.63 -17.90 7.29
N THR A 230 -12.78 -17.23 7.16
CA THR A 230 -14.04 -17.69 7.79
C THR A 230 -15.18 -17.75 6.79
N PRO A 231 -16.14 -18.69 6.97
CA PRO A 231 -17.34 -18.74 6.12
C PRO A 231 -18.18 -17.45 6.15
N ALA A 232 -18.15 -16.70 7.25
CA ALA A 232 -18.82 -15.40 7.36
C ALA A 232 -18.15 -14.36 6.45
N GLY A 233 -16.82 -14.33 6.42
CA GLY A 233 -16.06 -13.44 5.53
C GLY A 233 -16.31 -13.74 4.06
N GLU A 234 -16.34 -15.01 3.67
CA GLU A 234 -16.66 -15.42 2.30
C GLU A 234 -18.08 -14.94 1.89
N ARG A 235 -19.09 -15.17 2.74
CA ARG A 235 -20.45 -14.67 2.47
C ARG A 235 -20.51 -13.15 2.35
N LEU A 236 -19.80 -12.42 3.20
CA LEU A 236 -19.77 -10.95 3.12
C LEU A 236 -19.11 -10.47 1.83
N TYR A 237 -18.12 -11.19 1.33
CA TYR A 237 -17.46 -10.88 0.06
C TYR A 237 -18.40 -11.13 -1.13
N GLU A 238 -19.12 -12.25 -1.14
CA GLU A 238 -20.16 -12.55 -2.16
C GLU A 238 -21.24 -11.46 -2.21
N ILE A 239 -21.70 -10.99 -1.03
CA ILE A 239 -22.65 -9.89 -0.92
C ILE A 239 -22.03 -8.59 -1.49
N ALA A 240 -20.78 -8.29 -1.16
CA ALA A 240 -20.10 -7.10 -1.66
C ALA A 240 -19.95 -7.12 -3.18
N LEU A 241 -19.57 -8.27 -3.76
CA LEU A 241 -19.48 -8.46 -5.22
C LEU A 241 -20.83 -8.25 -5.90
N SER A 242 -21.88 -8.86 -5.36
CA SER A 242 -23.25 -8.75 -5.90
C SER A 242 -23.76 -7.30 -5.83
N HIS A 243 -23.47 -6.59 -4.74
CA HIS A 243 -23.85 -5.19 -4.55
C HIS A 243 -23.15 -4.29 -5.57
N THR A 244 -21.84 -4.47 -5.76
CA THR A 244 -21.06 -3.71 -6.76
C THR A 244 -21.55 -3.99 -8.18
N ALA A 245 -21.82 -5.26 -8.53
CA ALA A 245 -22.35 -5.63 -9.85
C ALA A 245 -23.75 -5.03 -10.12
N GLY A 246 -24.55 -4.82 -9.06
CA GLY A 246 -25.86 -4.16 -9.12
C GLY A 246 -25.81 -2.63 -9.17
N GLY A 247 -24.63 -2.02 -9.27
CA GLY A 247 -24.45 -0.55 -9.28
C GLY A 247 -24.63 0.11 -7.92
N GLY A 248 -24.67 -0.66 -6.83
CA GLY A 248 -24.72 -0.14 -5.47
C GLY A 248 -23.40 0.48 -5.07
N SER A 249 -23.44 1.67 -4.48
CA SER A 249 -22.28 2.34 -3.87
C SER A 249 -22.43 2.35 -2.35
N GLY A 250 -21.34 2.07 -1.64
CA GLY A 250 -21.33 2.09 -0.17
C GLY A 250 -20.93 0.75 0.44
N ARG A 251 -20.74 0.79 1.77
CA ARG A 251 -20.30 -0.38 2.53
C ARG A 251 -21.46 -1.32 2.79
N THR A 252 -21.31 -2.59 2.46
CA THR A 252 -22.39 -3.60 2.59
C THR A 252 -22.94 -3.74 4.01
N TYR A 253 -22.12 -3.51 5.05
CA TYR A 253 -22.56 -3.54 6.44
C TYR A 253 -23.33 -2.29 6.89
N GLU A 254 -23.24 -1.18 6.17
CA GLU A 254 -24.05 0.02 6.42
C GLU A 254 -25.45 -0.12 5.82
N THR A 255 -25.62 -0.91 4.77
CA THR A 255 -26.90 -1.12 4.09
C THR A 255 -27.75 -2.23 4.71
N THR A 256 -27.17 -3.16 5.44
CA THR A 256 -27.90 -4.28 6.10
C THR A 256 -28.52 -3.90 7.44
N SER A 257 -28.24 -2.74 8.01
CA SER A 257 -28.85 -2.26 9.26
C SER A 257 -30.24 -1.60 9.08
N ALA A 258 -30.80 -1.60 7.87
CA ALA A 258 -32.11 -0.99 7.54
C ALA A 258 -33.20 -2.02 7.22
N ARG A 259 -33.12 -3.25 7.76
CA ARG A 259 -34.21 -4.23 7.69
C ARG A 259 -34.45 -4.92 9.01
#